data_a91c6a4437f70e1158ccaea002849406
#
_entry.id   a91c6a4437f70e1158ccaea002849406
#
_cell.length_a   1.000
_cell.length_b   1.000
_cell.length_c   1.000
_cell.angle_alpha   90.00
_cell.angle_beta   90.00
_cell.angle_gamma   90.00
#
_symmetry.space_group_name_H-M   'P 1'
#
loop_
_entity.id
_entity.type
_entity.pdbx_description
1 polymer ?
#
loop_
_entity_poly.entity_id
_entity_poly.type
_entity_poly.pdbx_seq_one_letter_code
_entity_poly.pdbx_strand_id
1 'polypeptide(L)'
;IVVEGAELNVGNLEQFDLITRSAKLNAKLYAKNLNIVTGRNDVQADSLQATPRAADGSEKPQLAIDSSALGGMYAGAIRLVGTEQGVGVKLAGDMAASGGDIRIDASGKLSLAQASSQGDLKIAAQAVELNGKTYAGGSAEIRSAEELVNRQSLAARERIALEAAHIDNAGVIEAGVEPDERRNARGDLELRSGTLRNAGSLVASRALEAKASQALDNQGGSLKGATVRVDAGHLDNRGGKLLAEGELRVEASSLDNRQDGLLQSRDRAVVKTRGDLDNRGGQVVGLNELQVQAAALDNRSAGLLSSKGDMDIEVARLDNSAGGKLVSERRTLLKADRLDNRSGRIVAGQDLDLSSRLIDNRAGDISSTSRVVASAREQLDNRGGKIVGDSGLDITTPRMLNQDKGVLASRDGLRLSATELFNGGGGLLSSQKGIDVSLAGAFDNQAGSLDSRGFLTVKSAWLDNQGGTLSSAGALAVTSQGALNNQGGRLASDAGLSLSSASLDNSQAGAISGKGAVEIRTGNLNNSRKASIGSDAGLTLVAARVD
;
A
#
# COMPACT_ATOMS: atom_id res chain seq x y z
N ILE A 1 -8.56 -3.64 55.99
CA ILE A 1 -10.02 -3.58 56.18
C ILE A 1 -10.66 -4.65 55.30
N VAL A 2 -11.68 -5.35 55.83
CA VAL A 2 -12.47 -6.33 55.08
C VAL A 2 -13.93 -5.88 55.15
N VAL A 3 -14.59 -5.85 53.97
CA VAL A 3 -16.03 -5.61 53.84
C VAL A 3 -16.68 -6.93 53.43
N GLU A 4 -17.51 -7.48 54.34
CA GLU A 4 -18.17 -8.78 54.15
C GLU A 4 -19.68 -8.67 54.44
N GLY A 5 -20.44 -9.65 53.96
CA GLY A 5 -21.89 -9.71 54.12
C GLY A 5 -22.63 -9.55 52.79
N ALA A 6 -23.92 -9.17 52.86
CA ALA A 6 -24.73 -9.00 51.65
C ALA A 6 -24.38 -7.70 50.92
N GLU A 7 -24.32 -6.58 51.62
CA GLU A 7 -24.01 -5.27 51.06
C GLU A 7 -23.60 -4.28 52.16
N LEU A 8 -22.85 -3.23 51.77
CA LEU A 8 -22.63 -2.03 52.55
C LEU A 8 -23.24 -0.84 51.81
N ASN A 9 -24.33 -0.31 52.29
CA ASN A 9 -25.02 0.81 51.68
C ASN A 9 -24.83 2.09 52.52
N VAL A 10 -24.05 3.01 51.99
CA VAL A 10 -23.77 4.34 52.55
C VAL A 10 -24.27 5.46 51.65
N GLY A 11 -25.27 5.20 50.78
CA GLY A 11 -25.81 6.15 49.83
C GLY A 11 -26.50 7.38 50.42
N ASN A 12 -26.75 7.38 51.74
CA ASN A 12 -27.21 8.56 52.50
C ASN A 12 -26.12 9.59 52.82
N LEU A 13 -24.84 9.21 52.65
CA LEU A 13 -23.70 10.12 52.87
C LEU A 13 -23.27 10.71 51.52
N GLU A 14 -22.83 11.97 51.53
CA GLU A 14 -22.31 12.63 50.33
C GLU A 14 -21.01 12.00 49.82
N GLN A 15 -20.20 11.49 50.77
CA GLN A 15 -18.91 10.90 50.49
C GLN A 15 -18.62 9.76 51.45
N PHE A 16 -18.02 8.69 50.98
CA PHE A 16 -17.52 7.57 51.75
C PHE A 16 -16.05 7.32 51.44
N ASP A 17 -15.21 7.47 52.47
CA ASP A 17 -13.75 7.35 52.35
C ASP A 17 -13.28 6.12 53.11
N LEU A 18 -12.62 5.20 52.43
CA LEU A 18 -11.96 4.04 52.98
C LEU A 18 -10.44 4.25 52.91
N ILE A 19 -9.81 4.61 54.02
CA ILE A 19 -8.37 4.85 54.11
C ILE A 19 -7.74 3.73 54.89
N THR A 20 -6.85 2.95 54.27
CA THR A 20 -6.26 1.76 54.91
C THR A 20 -5.00 1.31 54.16
N ARG A 21 -4.20 0.43 54.78
CA ARG A 21 -3.06 -0.16 54.04
C ARG A 21 -3.52 -1.13 52.94
N SER A 22 -4.57 -1.91 53.21
CA SER A 22 -5.18 -2.79 52.19
C SER A 22 -6.68 -2.96 52.47
N ALA A 23 -7.47 -3.13 51.41
CA ALA A 23 -8.91 -3.35 51.44
C ALA A 23 -9.29 -4.65 50.76
N LYS A 24 -10.13 -5.47 51.37
CA LYS A 24 -10.75 -6.65 50.78
C LYS A 24 -12.25 -6.46 50.72
N LEU A 25 -12.83 -6.54 49.55
CA LEU A 25 -14.24 -6.26 49.28
C LEU A 25 -14.93 -7.54 48.82
N ASN A 26 -15.66 -8.17 49.73
CA ASN A 26 -16.44 -9.40 49.49
C ASN A 26 -17.95 -9.16 49.48
N ALA A 27 -18.40 -7.91 49.56
CA ALA A 27 -19.81 -7.51 49.51
C ALA A 27 -19.98 -6.31 48.59
N LYS A 28 -21.19 -6.08 48.09
CA LYS A 28 -21.53 -4.90 47.28
C LYS A 28 -21.41 -3.64 48.11
N LEU A 29 -20.84 -2.59 47.56
CA LEU A 29 -20.71 -1.31 48.18
C LEU A 29 -21.47 -0.24 47.37
N TYR A 30 -22.39 0.47 48.06
CA TYR A 30 -23.18 1.56 47.49
C TYR A 30 -22.84 2.89 48.17
N ALA A 31 -22.52 3.92 47.39
CA ALA A 31 -22.19 5.25 47.88
C ALA A 31 -22.62 6.35 46.89
N LYS A 32 -22.68 7.63 47.32
CA LYS A 32 -22.76 8.74 46.38
C LYS A 32 -21.38 9.00 45.75
N ASN A 33 -20.36 9.23 46.57
CA ASN A 33 -18.99 9.33 46.12
C ASN A 33 -18.14 8.33 46.92
N LEU A 34 -17.46 7.43 46.24
CA LEU A 34 -16.63 6.38 46.82
C LEU A 34 -15.15 6.70 46.61
N ASN A 35 -14.39 6.83 47.70
CA ASN A 35 -12.95 6.94 47.65
C ASN A 35 -12.30 5.80 48.45
N ILE A 36 -11.39 5.07 47.86
CA ILE A 36 -10.59 4.04 48.51
C ILE A 36 -9.13 4.41 48.33
N VAL A 37 -8.43 4.73 49.44
CA VAL A 37 -7.03 5.06 49.44
C VAL A 37 -6.27 4.00 50.25
N THR A 38 -5.39 3.29 49.53
CA THR A 38 -4.63 2.18 50.12
C THR A 38 -3.12 2.41 50.07
N GLY A 39 -2.42 1.76 50.98
CA GLY A 39 -0.96 1.84 51.11
C GLY A 39 -0.53 2.51 52.42
N ARG A 40 0.78 2.60 52.61
CA ARG A 40 1.37 3.33 53.73
C ARG A 40 1.49 4.81 53.41
N ASN A 41 0.51 5.58 53.79
CA ASN A 41 0.38 6.98 53.42
C ASN A 41 0.15 7.90 54.58
N ASP A 42 0.57 9.14 54.44
CA ASP A 42 -0.03 10.29 55.07
C ASP A 42 -1.11 10.83 54.15
N VAL A 43 -2.36 10.86 54.61
CA VAL A 43 -3.51 11.27 53.77
C VAL A 43 -4.08 12.56 54.32
N GLN A 44 -4.16 13.58 53.50
CA GLN A 44 -4.79 14.86 53.87
C GLN A 44 -6.32 14.68 53.89
N ALA A 45 -6.94 15.06 55.00
CA ALA A 45 -8.37 14.81 55.20
C ALA A 45 -9.28 15.52 54.16
N ASP A 46 -8.94 16.74 53.75
CA ASP A 46 -9.79 17.55 52.87
C ASP A 46 -9.68 17.16 51.39
N SER A 47 -8.46 16.79 50.93
CA SER A 47 -8.18 16.51 49.51
C SER A 47 -8.03 15.05 49.21
N LEU A 48 -7.92 14.19 50.21
CA LEU A 48 -7.54 12.79 50.10
C LEU A 48 -6.22 12.58 49.31
N GLN A 49 -5.36 13.60 49.33
CA GLN A 49 -4.03 13.48 48.75
C GLN A 49 -3.19 12.56 49.63
N ALA A 50 -2.72 11.47 49.01
CA ALA A 50 -1.89 10.48 49.72
C ALA A 50 -0.42 10.71 49.40
N THR A 51 0.40 10.87 50.43
CA THR A 51 1.86 10.93 50.34
C THR A 51 2.44 9.63 50.88
N PRO A 52 3.13 8.81 50.08
CA PRO A 52 3.70 7.55 50.55
C PRO A 52 4.72 7.77 51.64
N ARG A 53 4.65 6.97 52.70
CA ARG A 53 5.65 6.91 53.78
C ARG A 53 6.80 5.96 53.40
N ALA A 54 7.97 6.23 53.88
CA ALA A 54 9.12 5.35 53.73
C ALA A 54 8.83 3.93 54.26
N ALA A 55 9.45 2.93 53.66
CA ALA A 55 9.32 1.53 54.09
C ALA A 55 9.89 1.37 55.50
N ASP A 56 9.16 0.63 56.36
CA ASP A 56 9.56 0.35 57.75
C ASP A 56 9.98 -1.10 57.98
N GLY A 57 10.17 -1.85 56.87
CA GLY A 57 10.50 -3.27 56.91
C GLY A 57 9.30 -4.19 57.15
N SER A 58 8.08 -3.67 57.33
CA SER A 58 6.90 -4.51 57.43
C SER A 58 6.54 -5.16 56.10
N GLU A 59 6.04 -6.40 56.13
CA GLU A 59 5.62 -7.14 54.96
C GLU A 59 4.54 -6.39 54.15
N LYS A 60 4.72 -6.29 52.82
CA LYS A 60 3.75 -5.67 51.96
C LYS A 60 2.52 -6.57 51.79
N PRO A 61 1.30 -6.01 51.70
CA PRO A 61 0.14 -6.81 51.36
C PRO A 61 0.28 -7.38 49.92
N GLN A 62 -0.30 -8.54 49.68
CA GLN A 62 -0.31 -9.12 48.31
C GLN A 62 -1.07 -8.24 47.32
N LEU A 63 -2.20 -7.66 47.77
CA LEU A 63 -3.02 -6.72 47.01
C LEU A 63 -3.36 -5.51 47.85
N ALA A 64 -3.34 -4.34 47.23
CA ALA A 64 -3.76 -3.08 47.86
C ALA A 64 -5.28 -3.03 47.97
N ILE A 65 -5.98 -3.45 46.89
CA ILE A 65 -7.43 -3.64 46.86
C ILE A 65 -7.69 -5.01 46.23
N ASP A 66 -8.42 -5.87 46.93
CA ASP A 66 -8.88 -7.18 46.46
C ASP A 66 -10.41 -7.22 46.50
N SER A 67 -11.06 -7.02 45.34
CA SER A 67 -12.51 -7.19 45.20
C SER A 67 -12.79 -8.56 44.64
N SER A 68 -13.57 -9.37 45.34
CA SER A 68 -14.09 -10.63 44.85
C SER A 68 -15.20 -10.38 43.81
N ALA A 69 -15.65 -11.42 43.10
CA ALA A 69 -16.76 -11.30 42.14
C ALA A 69 -18.08 -10.82 42.78
N LEU A 70 -18.24 -10.97 44.13
CA LEU A 70 -19.37 -10.45 44.88
C LEU A 70 -19.15 -9.01 45.38
N GLY A 71 -17.90 -8.53 45.35
CA GLY A 71 -17.48 -7.21 45.85
C GLY A 71 -17.69 -6.09 44.83
N GLY A 72 -18.90 -5.92 44.28
CA GLY A 72 -19.19 -4.82 43.36
C GLY A 72 -19.18 -3.44 44.00
N MET A 73 -18.81 -2.41 43.24
CA MET A 73 -18.79 -1.00 43.68
C MET A 73 -19.76 -0.18 42.83
N TYR A 74 -20.77 0.40 43.45
CA TYR A 74 -21.83 1.17 42.79
C TYR A 74 -21.90 2.55 43.43
N ALA A 75 -21.48 3.58 42.72
CA ALA A 75 -21.47 4.94 43.24
C ALA A 75 -21.82 5.98 42.19
N GLY A 76 -22.01 7.24 42.59
CA GLY A 76 -22.08 8.36 41.67
C GLY A 76 -20.73 8.61 40.98
N ALA A 77 -19.65 8.58 41.76
CA ALA A 77 -18.27 8.61 41.26
C ALA A 77 -17.38 7.67 42.10
N ILE A 78 -16.32 7.13 41.49
CA ILE A 78 -15.42 6.15 42.11
C ILE A 78 -13.96 6.61 41.95
N ARG A 79 -13.22 6.69 43.03
CA ARG A 79 -11.78 6.96 43.05
C ARG A 79 -11.05 5.89 43.87
N LEU A 80 -10.13 5.19 43.24
CA LEU A 80 -9.29 4.16 43.85
C LEU A 80 -7.82 4.59 43.75
N VAL A 81 -7.10 4.53 44.86
CA VAL A 81 -5.68 4.88 44.92
C VAL A 81 -4.91 3.80 45.67
N GLY A 82 -3.91 3.21 45.03
CA GLY A 82 -2.98 2.27 45.63
C GLY A 82 -1.55 2.78 45.48
N THR A 83 -0.94 3.24 46.57
CA THR A 83 0.35 3.95 46.51
C THR A 83 1.56 3.06 46.75
N GLU A 84 1.39 1.87 47.32
CA GLU A 84 2.52 1.01 47.71
C GLU A 84 3.10 0.33 46.47
N GLN A 85 4.33 0.67 46.15
CA GLN A 85 4.98 0.25 44.88
C GLN A 85 5.03 -1.26 44.74
N GLY A 86 4.61 -1.76 43.56
CA GLY A 86 4.57 -3.18 43.21
C GLY A 86 3.39 -3.95 43.80
N VAL A 87 2.53 -3.29 44.62
CA VAL A 87 1.33 -3.93 45.18
C VAL A 87 0.15 -3.76 44.22
N GLY A 88 -0.40 -4.88 43.73
CA GLY A 88 -1.45 -4.90 42.72
C GLY A 88 -2.83 -4.53 43.24
N VAL A 89 -3.74 -4.27 42.29
CA VAL A 89 -5.18 -4.03 42.54
C VAL A 89 -5.95 -5.05 41.70
N LYS A 90 -6.82 -5.83 42.35
CA LYS A 90 -7.69 -6.81 41.70
C LYS A 90 -9.15 -6.45 41.90
N LEU A 91 -9.86 -6.18 40.84
CA LEU A 91 -11.25 -5.78 40.83
C LEU A 91 -12.05 -6.82 40.04
N ALA A 92 -12.48 -7.92 40.71
CA ALA A 92 -13.20 -9.01 40.09
C ALA A 92 -14.73 -8.80 40.12
N GLY A 93 -15.23 -7.86 40.94
CA GLY A 93 -16.63 -7.42 40.96
C GLY A 93 -16.88 -6.28 39.97
N ASP A 94 -18.16 -6.04 39.68
CA ASP A 94 -18.59 -4.96 38.80
C ASP A 94 -18.32 -3.59 39.43
N MET A 95 -17.92 -2.62 38.59
CA MET A 95 -17.80 -1.22 38.96
C MET A 95 -18.76 -0.37 38.13
N ALA A 96 -19.58 0.44 38.78
CA ALA A 96 -20.49 1.35 38.11
C ALA A 96 -20.49 2.75 38.76
N ALA A 97 -20.09 3.77 37.98
CA ALA A 97 -20.23 5.17 38.36
C ALA A 97 -21.45 5.77 37.62
N SER A 98 -22.54 5.98 38.32
CA SER A 98 -23.84 6.34 37.73
C SER A 98 -24.03 7.83 37.46
N GLY A 99 -23.11 8.70 37.85
CA GLY A 99 -23.21 10.15 37.68
C GLY A 99 -21.90 10.86 37.38
N GLY A 100 -20.77 10.16 37.41
CA GLY A 100 -19.44 10.76 37.26
C GLY A 100 -18.38 9.78 36.75
N ASP A 101 -17.17 10.04 37.15
CA ASP A 101 -15.97 9.38 36.65
C ASP A 101 -15.61 8.13 37.47
N ILE A 102 -14.88 7.23 36.81
CA ILE A 102 -14.05 6.23 37.48
C ILE A 102 -12.59 6.63 37.33
N ARG A 103 -11.89 6.76 38.45
CA ARG A 103 -10.47 7.04 38.50
C ARG A 103 -9.72 5.99 39.31
N ILE A 104 -8.70 5.37 38.71
CA ILE A 104 -7.89 4.32 39.33
C ILE A 104 -6.41 4.69 39.17
N ASP A 105 -5.72 4.90 40.28
CA ASP A 105 -4.28 5.12 40.31
C ASP A 105 -3.64 3.98 41.13
N ALA A 106 -2.91 3.08 40.50
CA ALA A 106 -2.29 1.92 41.13
C ALA A 106 -0.78 1.88 40.89
N SER A 107 0.02 1.76 41.96
CA SER A 107 1.48 1.64 41.85
C SER A 107 1.96 0.23 41.52
N GLY A 108 1.06 -0.72 41.25
CA GLY A 108 1.32 -2.08 40.80
C GLY A 108 0.40 -2.47 39.66
N LYS A 109 0.24 -3.77 39.42
CA LYS A 109 -0.63 -4.30 38.37
C LYS A 109 -2.11 -4.13 38.71
N LEU A 110 -2.90 -3.62 37.80
CA LEU A 110 -4.36 -3.56 37.86
C LEU A 110 -4.97 -4.69 37.02
N SER A 111 -5.84 -5.50 37.64
CA SER A 111 -6.74 -6.44 36.97
C SER A 111 -8.18 -6.01 37.15
N LEU A 112 -8.88 -5.68 36.07
CA LEU A 112 -10.22 -5.13 36.06
C LEU A 112 -11.17 -6.09 35.32
N ALA A 113 -12.22 -6.57 36.01
CA ALA A 113 -13.23 -7.44 35.39
C ALA A 113 -14.20 -6.63 34.52
N GLN A 114 -14.99 -5.75 35.13
CA GLN A 114 -15.96 -4.92 34.41
C GLN A 114 -16.06 -3.54 35.02
N ALA A 115 -16.15 -2.51 34.17
CA ALA A 115 -16.35 -1.13 34.64
C ALA A 115 -17.25 -0.35 33.67
N SER A 116 -18.12 0.50 34.25
CA SER A 116 -18.94 1.44 33.50
C SER A 116 -19.02 2.78 34.21
N SER A 117 -18.72 3.87 33.52
CA SER A 117 -18.89 5.23 34.02
C SER A 117 -19.83 6.04 33.13
N GLN A 118 -20.62 6.94 33.72
CA GLN A 118 -21.37 7.96 32.98
C GLN A 118 -20.44 9.09 32.49
N GLY A 119 -19.39 9.37 33.25
CA GLY A 119 -18.33 10.32 32.91
C GLY A 119 -17.11 9.64 32.28
N ASP A 120 -15.94 10.18 32.63
CA ASP A 120 -14.66 9.68 32.16
C ASP A 120 -14.21 8.42 32.90
N LEU A 121 -13.37 7.63 32.24
CA LEU A 121 -12.58 6.56 32.82
C LEU A 121 -11.10 6.93 32.75
N LYS A 122 -10.44 7.07 33.91
CA LYS A 122 -9.01 7.39 33.99
C LYS A 122 -8.28 6.32 34.80
N ILE A 123 -7.33 5.64 34.15
CA ILE A 123 -6.53 4.58 34.77
C ILE A 123 -5.06 4.88 34.58
N ALA A 124 -4.31 4.83 35.68
CA ALA A 124 -2.85 4.84 35.69
C ALA A 124 -2.35 3.66 36.53
N ALA A 125 -1.50 2.79 35.96
CA ALA A 125 -0.96 1.63 36.68
C ALA A 125 0.40 1.20 36.14
N GLN A 126 1.10 0.30 36.85
CA GLN A 126 2.32 -0.32 36.33
C GLN A 126 1.98 -1.25 35.13
N ALA A 127 0.98 -2.10 35.29
CA ALA A 127 0.41 -2.92 34.21
C ALA A 127 -1.12 -2.94 34.34
N VAL A 128 -1.84 -3.06 33.19
CA VAL A 128 -3.31 -3.04 33.15
C VAL A 128 -3.83 -4.26 32.39
N GLU A 129 -4.72 -5.01 33.01
CA GLU A 129 -5.50 -6.07 32.36
C GLU A 129 -6.99 -5.75 32.42
N LEU A 130 -7.62 -5.55 31.27
CA LEU A 130 -9.08 -5.42 31.09
C LEU A 130 -9.63 -6.78 30.70
N ASN A 131 -10.23 -7.48 31.66
CA ASN A 131 -10.70 -8.87 31.49
C ASN A 131 -12.17 -8.97 31.07
N GLY A 132 -12.95 -7.90 31.21
CA GLY A 132 -14.34 -7.83 30.86
C GLY A 132 -14.72 -6.56 30.11
N LYS A 133 -16.02 -6.25 30.07
CA LYS A 133 -16.54 -5.08 29.37
C LYS A 133 -16.21 -3.80 30.16
N THR A 134 -15.60 -2.86 29.49
CA THR A 134 -15.26 -1.54 30.06
C THR A 134 -15.88 -0.45 29.18
N TYR A 135 -16.66 0.45 29.80
CA TYR A 135 -17.34 1.54 29.09
C TYR A 135 -17.15 2.89 29.81
N ALA A 136 -16.84 3.93 29.02
CA ALA A 136 -16.82 5.31 29.46
C ALA A 136 -17.88 6.14 28.73
N GLY A 137 -18.81 6.75 29.45
CA GLY A 137 -19.81 7.68 28.91
C GLY A 137 -19.24 9.01 28.47
N GLY A 138 -18.02 9.35 28.88
CA GLY A 138 -17.15 10.40 28.36
C GLY A 138 -16.00 9.80 27.56
N SER A 139 -14.77 10.12 28.00
CA SER A 139 -13.52 9.62 27.42
C SER A 139 -12.86 8.55 28.30
N ALA A 140 -12.10 7.63 27.71
CA ALA A 140 -11.27 6.68 28.41
C ALA A 140 -9.78 7.04 28.21
N GLU A 141 -9.06 7.26 29.30
CA GLU A 141 -7.62 7.49 29.31
C GLU A 141 -6.94 6.42 30.15
N ILE A 142 -6.11 5.57 29.54
CA ILE A 142 -5.41 4.49 30.24
C ILE A 142 -3.91 4.61 29.97
N ARG A 143 -3.16 4.78 31.05
CA ARG A 143 -1.69 4.79 31.02
C ARG A 143 -1.15 3.61 31.79
N SER A 144 -0.32 2.84 31.15
CA SER A 144 0.43 1.76 31.76
C SER A 144 1.93 1.96 31.56
N ALA A 145 2.72 1.77 32.60
CA ALA A 145 4.17 1.88 32.46
C ALA A 145 4.75 0.70 31.64
N GLU A 146 4.15 -0.48 31.74
CA GLU A 146 4.64 -1.71 31.13
C GLU A 146 3.65 -2.24 30.07
N GLU A 147 2.61 -2.93 30.47
CA GLU A 147 1.72 -3.65 29.57
C GLU A 147 0.25 -3.25 29.77
N LEU A 148 -0.48 -3.13 28.67
CA LEU A 148 -1.93 -2.98 28.64
C LEU A 148 -2.52 -4.12 27.82
N VAL A 149 -3.32 -4.97 28.45
CA VAL A 149 -4.01 -6.09 27.80
C VAL A 149 -5.52 -5.86 27.80
N ASN A 150 -6.14 -5.85 26.61
CA ASN A 150 -7.59 -5.85 26.46
C ASN A 150 -8.08 -7.21 25.96
N ARG A 151 -8.83 -7.96 26.79
CA ARG A 151 -9.32 -9.30 26.44
C ARG A 151 -10.74 -9.32 25.87
N GLN A 152 -11.57 -8.32 26.20
CA GLN A 152 -12.94 -8.27 25.72
C GLN A 152 -13.26 -6.94 25.02
N SER A 153 -13.87 -5.97 25.71
CA SER A 153 -14.20 -4.70 25.09
C SER A 153 -13.84 -3.50 25.97
N LEU A 154 -13.26 -2.52 25.33
CA LEU A 154 -13.12 -1.17 25.86
C LEU A 154 -13.84 -0.22 24.90
N ALA A 155 -14.88 0.45 25.38
CA ALA A 155 -15.62 1.40 24.58
C ALA A 155 -15.73 2.77 25.28
N ALA A 156 -15.79 3.83 24.50
CA ALA A 156 -16.04 5.18 25.00
C ALA A 156 -16.94 5.96 24.04
N ARG A 157 -17.71 6.88 24.61
CA ARG A 157 -18.57 7.75 23.81
C ARG A 157 -17.79 8.75 22.97
N GLU A 158 -16.64 9.22 23.49
CA GLU A 158 -15.84 10.25 22.84
C GLU A 158 -14.46 9.70 22.46
N ARG A 159 -13.47 9.98 23.24
CA ARG A 159 -12.08 9.63 22.95
C ARG A 159 -11.59 8.46 23.79
N ILE A 160 -10.80 7.59 23.17
CA ILE A 160 -9.97 6.60 23.87
C ILE A 160 -8.49 6.96 23.62
N ALA A 161 -7.74 7.13 24.69
CA ALA A 161 -6.30 7.34 24.64
C ALA A 161 -5.59 6.27 25.48
N LEU A 162 -4.77 5.45 24.82
CA LEU A 162 -4.02 4.36 25.44
C LEU A 162 -2.53 4.61 25.27
N GLU A 163 -1.80 4.50 26.37
CA GLU A 163 -0.34 4.62 26.39
C GLU A 163 0.28 3.51 27.22
N ALA A 164 1.18 2.72 26.65
CA ALA A 164 1.91 1.66 27.34
C ALA A 164 3.21 1.30 26.61
N ALA A 165 4.16 0.65 27.30
CA ALA A 165 5.30 0.06 26.58
C ALA A 165 4.83 -1.03 25.62
N HIS A 166 3.86 -1.85 26.04
CA HIS A 166 3.27 -2.91 25.23
C HIS A 166 1.75 -2.87 25.32
N ILE A 167 1.06 -2.86 24.16
CA ILE A 167 -0.40 -2.97 24.08
C ILE A 167 -0.75 -4.28 23.38
N ASP A 168 -1.58 -5.11 24.00
CA ASP A 168 -2.14 -6.33 23.43
C ASP A 168 -3.67 -6.26 23.42
N ASN A 169 -4.25 -6.19 22.23
CA ASN A 169 -5.70 -6.20 22.02
C ASN A 169 -6.16 -7.51 21.38
N ALA A 170 -6.78 -8.37 22.17
CA ALA A 170 -7.45 -9.58 21.70
C ALA A 170 -8.96 -9.36 21.45
N GLY A 171 -9.53 -8.28 22.00
CA GLY A 171 -10.97 -7.97 21.91
C GLY A 171 -11.28 -6.78 21.00
N VAL A 172 -12.20 -5.94 21.43
CA VAL A 172 -12.61 -4.74 20.71
C VAL A 172 -12.26 -3.49 21.51
N ILE A 173 -11.61 -2.51 20.86
CA ILE A 173 -11.46 -1.16 21.40
C ILE A 173 -12.19 -0.22 20.45
N GLU A 174 -13.22 0.47 20.92
CA GLU A 174 -14.09 1.26 20.06
C GLU A 174 -14.42 2.63 20.66
N ALA A 175 -14.02 3.70 19.97
CA ALA A 175 -14.35 5.08 20.29
C ALA A 175 -15.53 5.57 19.44
N GLY A 176 -16.44 6.32 20.07
CA GLY A 176 -17.63 6.87 19.43
C GLY A 176 -18.86 5.97 19.59
N VAL A 177 -19.01 5.33 20.75
CA VAL A 177 -20.13 4.43 21.07
C VAL A 177 -21.01 5.06 22.14
N GLU A 178 -22.29 5.28 21.83
CA GLU A 178 -23.28 5.75 22.79
C GLU A 178 -23.66 4.62 23.79
N PRO A 179 -24.28 4.94 24.95
CA PRO A 179 -24.69 3.91 25.92
C PRO A 179 -25.67 2.85 25.38
N ASP A 180 -26.38 3.17 24.31
CA ASP A 180 -27.30 2.28 23.59
C ASP A 180 -26.63 1.52 22.42
N GLU A 181 -25.30 1.45 22.43
CA GLU A 181 -24.44 0.79 21.44
C GLU A 181 -24.48 1.40 20.04
N ARG A 182 -25.17 2.52 19.82
CA ARG A 182 -25.13 3.25 18.54
C ARG A 182 -23.82 3.99 18.39
N ARG A 183 -23.32 4.10 17.16
CA ARG A 183 -22.12 4.87 16.83
C ARG A 183 -22.47 6.34 16.62
N ASN A 184 -21.68 7.22 17.19
CA ASN A 184 -21.68 8.66 16.90
C ASN A 184 -20.52 9.03 15.97
N ALA A 185 -20.36 10.31 15.64
CA ALA A 185 -19.29 10.81 14.75
C ALA A 185 -18.14 11.52 15.49
N ARG A 186 -17.99 11.30 16.81
CA ARG A 186 -17.05 12.06 17.67
C ARG A 186 -15.89 11.23 18.22
N GLY A 187 -15.91 9.92 18.01
CA GLY A 187 -14.97 8.99 18.61
C GLY A 187 -13.60 9.02 17.98
N ASP A 188 -12.59 9.44 18.75
CA ASP A 188 -11.19 9.33 18.39
C ASP A 188 -10.53 8.21 19.18
N LEU A 189 -9.71 7.41 18.51
CA LEU A 189 -8.90 6.36 19.12
C LEU A 189 -7.42 6.66 18.90
N GLU A 190 -6.70 6.86 19.97
CA GLU A 190 -5.26 7.11 19.96
C GLU A 190 -4.53 6.06 20.78
N LEU A 191 -3.57 5.36 20.15
CA LEU A 191 -2.70 4.38 20.78
C LEU A 191 -1.24 4.79 20.62
N ARG A 192 -0.48 4.75 21.72
CA ARG A 192 0.96 5.02 21.74
C ARG A 192 1.68 3.92 22.49
N SER A 193 2.62 3.26 21.84
CA SER A 193 3.35 2.15 22.45
C SER A 193 4.74 1.94 21.84
N GLY A 194 5.54 1.12 22.52
CA GLY A 194 6.71 0.49 21.91
C GLY A 194 6.28 -0.58 20.93
N THR A 195 5.46 -1.53 21.38
CA THR A 195 4.84 -2.55 20.52
C THR A 195 3.33 -2.57 20.69
N LEU A 196 2.61 -2.76 19.59
CA LEU A 196 1.17 -2.93 19.56
C LEU A 196 0.84 -4.25 18.85
N ARG A 197 0.18 -5.16 19.55
CA ARG A 197 -0.42 -6.35 18.96
C ARG A 197 -1.93 -6.20 18.92
N ASN A 198 -2.52 -6.38 17.76
CA ASN A 198 -3.97 -6.33 17.56
C ASN A 198 -4.45 -7.60 16.86
N ALA A 199 -4.90 -8.57 17.64
CA ALA A 199 -5.57 -9.76 17.12
C ALA A 199 -7.10 -9.57 17.01
N GLY A 200 -7.63 -8.47 17.57
CA GLY A 200 -9.04 -8.10 17.57
C GLY A 200 -9.37 -6.92 16.66
N SER A 201 -10.14 -5.97 17.18
CA SER A 201 -10.58 -4.80 16.43
C SER A 201 -10.29 -3.50 17.15
N LEU A 202 -9.72 -2.54 16.43
CA LEU A 202 -9.56 -1.14 16.82
C LEU A 202 -10.46 -0.30 15.93
N VAL A 203 -11.41 0.42 16.52
CA VAL A 203 -12.44 1.15 15.78
C VAL A 203 -12.56 2.57 16.30
N ALA A 204 -12.56 3.54 15.40
CA ALA A 204 -12.89 4.92 15.70
C ALA A 204 -13.99 5.40 14.77
N SER A 205 -15.00 6.07 15.31
CA SER A 205 -16.03 6.67 14.44
C SER A 205 -15.51 7.90 13.68
N ARG A 206 -14.41 8.52 14.13
CA ARG A 206 -13.74 9.64 13.49
C ARG A 206 -12.28 9.29 13.15
N ALA A 207 -11.33 9.57 14.02
CA ALA A 207 -9.92 9.37 13.74
C ALA A 207 -9.32 8.22 14.56
N LEU A 208 -8.63 7.31 13.87
CA LEU A 208 -7.81 6.27 14.48
C LEU A 208 -6.33 6.62 14.24
N GLU A 209 -5.58 6.80 15.31
CA GLU A 209 -4.14 6.99 15.26
C GLU A 209 -3.44 5.91 16.09
N ALA A 210 -2.62 5.08 15.44
CA ALA A 210 -1.84 4.03 16.08
C ALA A 210 -0.35 4.30 15.87
N LYS A 211 0.38 4.56 16.97
CA LYS A 211 1.83 4.75 16.97
C LYS A 211 2.51 3.64 17.76
N ALA A 212 3.34 2.86 17.06
CA ALA A 212 4.14 1.79 17.66
C ALA A 212 5.61 1.96 17.25
N SER A 213 6.43 2.51 18.14
CA SER A 213 7.80 2.90 17.78
C SER A 213 8.70 1.75 17.34
N GLN A 214 8.40 0.51 17.74
CA GLN A 214 9.12 -0.69 17.34
C GLN A 214 8.32 -1.52 16.32
N ALA A 215 7.13 -2.03 16.71
CA ALA A 215 6.34 -2.90 15.85
C ALA A 215 4.83 -2.78 16.11
N LEU A 216 4.06 -2.83 15.04
CA LEU A 216 2.62 -3.05 15.05
C LEU A 216 2.34 -4.40 14.37
N ASP A 217 1.83 -5.36 15.15
CA ASP A 217 1.34 -6.65 14.67
C ASP A 217 -0.19 -6.60 14.58
N ASN A 218 -0.72 -6.58 13.35
CA ASN A 218 -2.15 -6.62 13.05
C ASN A 218 -2.53 -7.90 12.30
N GLN A 219 -1.82 -8.99 12.54
CA GLN A 219 -2.14 -10.26 11.89
C GLN A 219 -3.57 -10.71 12.17
N GLY A 220 -4.38 -10.82 11.12
CA GLY A 220 -5.80 -11.19 11.23
C GLY A 220 -6.68 -10.16 11.92
N GLY A 221 -6.10 -9.08 12.46
CA GLY A 221 -6.81 -8.01 13.16
C GLY A 221 -7.39 -6.95 12.22
N SER A 222 -8.09 -5.97 12.79
CA SER A 222 -8.72 -4.88 12.04
C SER A 222 -8.50 -3.53 12.71
N LEU A 223 -8.06 -2.54 11.91
CA LEU A 223 -8.08 -1.12 12.25
C LEU A 223 -9.09 -0.42 11.35
N LYS A 224 -10.08 0.29 11.92
CA LYS A 224 -11.13 0.97 11.16
C LYS A 224 -11.40 2.36 11.69
N GLY A 225 -11.52 3.35 10.79
CA GLY A 225 -11.86 4.73 11.14
C GLY A 225 -12.43 5.52 9.97
N ALA A 226 -12.94 6.73 10.24
CA ALA A 226 -13.18 7.69 9.15
C ALA A 226 -11.84 8.11 8.54
N THR A 227 -10.84 8.39 9.38
CA THR A 227 -9.44 8.46 8.97
C THR A 227 -8.61 7.45 9.77
N VAL A 228 -7.61 6.83 9.14
CA VAL A 228 -6.70 5.87 9.79
C VAL A 228 -5.26 6.29 9.53
N ARG A 229 -4.53 6.53 10.61
CA ARG A 229 -3.10 6.82 10.58
C ARG A 229 -2.33 5.80 11.38
N VAL A 230 -1.37 5.17 10.75
CA VAL A 230 -0.44 4.21 11.37
C VAL A 230 0.98 4.71 11.20
N ASP A 231 1.73 4.77 12.30
CA ASP A 231 3.15 5.06 12.33
C ASP A 231 3.85 3.94 13.12
N ALA A 232 4.70 3.16 12.45
CA ALA A 232 5.30 1.97 13.05
C ALA A 232 6.77 1.78 12.64
N GLY A 233 7.55 1.15 13.53
CA GLY A 233 8.85 0.64 13.14
C GLY A 233 8.68 -0.46 12.07
N HIS A 234 8.03 -1.54 12.42
CA HIS A 234 7.59 -2.60 11.50
C HIS A 234 6.07 -2.75 11.59
N LEU A 235 5.40 -2.82 10.44
CA LEU A 235 3.97 -3.14 10.36
C LEU A 235 3.77 -4.52 9.75
N ASP A 236 3.24 -5.45 10.54
CA ASP A 236 2.78 -6.75 10.07
C ASP A 236 1.25 -6.73 9.93
N ASN A 237 0.75 -6.71 8.69
CA ASN A 237 -0.68 -6.73 8.37
C ASN A 237 -1.06 -8.00 7.60
N ARG A 238 -0.37 -9.11 7.79
CA ARG A 238 -0.71 -10.38 7.13
C ARG A 238 -2.10 -10.85 7.52
N GLY A 239 -2.97 -11.04 6.52
CA GLY A 239 -4.38 -11.38 6.76
C GLY A 239 -5.18 -10.33 7.51
N GLY A 240 -4.57 -9.22 7.89
CA GLY A 240 -5.19 -8.12 8.63
C GLY A 240 -5.82 -7.06 7.72
N LYS A 241 -6.51 -6.10 8.32
CA LYS A 241 -7.23 -5.06 7.58
C LYS A 241 -6.99 -3.67 8.18
N LEU A 242 -6.61 -2.72 7.34
CA LEU A 242 -6.61 -1.29 7.65
C LEU A 242 -7.64 -0.62 6.73
N LEU A 243 -8.71 -0.07 7.31
CA LEU A 243 -9.88 0.42 6.58
C LEU A 243 -10.18 1.88 6.95
N ALA A 244 -10.12 2.78 5.97
CA ALA A 244 -10.51 4.17 6.14
C ALA A 244 -11.67 4.54 5.20
N GLU A 245 -12.67 5.24 5.72
CA GLU A 245 -13.75 5.81 4.90
C GLU A 245 -13.26 7.06 4.13
N GLY A 246 -12.33 7.83 4.71
CA GLY A 246 -11.59 8.93 4.09
C GLY A 246 -10.12 8.54 3.86
N GLU A 247 -9.18 9.28 4.44
CA GLU A 247 -7.74 9.05 4.23
C GLU A 247 -7.20 7.86 5.06
N LEU A 248 -6.44 6.99 4.40
CA LEU A 248 -5.56 6.01 5.02
C LEU A 248 -4.11 6.47 4.83
N ARG A 249 -3.39 6.64 5.93
CA ARG A 249 -1.96 6.97 5.92
C ARG A 249 -1.16 5.94 6.73
N VAL A 250 -0.22 5.30 6.09
CA VAL A 250 0.69 4.34 6.70
C VAL A 250 2.12 4.83 6.51
N GLU A 251 2.85 5.01 7.61
CA GLU A 251 4.28 5.30 7.61
C GLU A 251 4.98 4.22 8.44
N ALA A 252 5.94 3.50 7.83
CA ALA A 252 6.66 2.43 8.53
C ALA A 252 8.11 2.32 8.03
N SER A 253 8.98 1.67 8.82
CA SER A 253 10.27 1.28 8.29
C SER A 253 10.14 0.13 7.30
N SER A 254 9.22 -0.82 7.55
CA SER A 254 8.86 -1.90 6.63
C SER A 254 7.42 -2.34 6.84
N LEU A 255 6.79 -2.90 5.80
CA LEU A 255 5.40 -3.34 5.82
C LEU A 255 5.28 -4.72 5.18
N ASP A 256 4.69 -5.67 5.91
CA ASP A 256 4.27 -6.98 5.41
C ASP A 256 2.74 -7.02 5.29
N ASN A 257 2.23 -7.03 4.05
CA ASN A 257 0.80 -7.06 3.73
C ASN A 257 0.41 -8.35 2.99
N ARG A 258 1.15 -9.43 3.17
CA ARG A 258 0.88 -10.73 2.54
C ARG A 258 -0.40 -11.40 3.05
N GLN A 259 -0.72 -12.58 2.48
CA GLN A 259 -1.79 -13.45 2.97
C GLN A 259 -3.14 -12.75 3.04
N ASP A 260 -3.56 -12.14 1.93
CA ASP A 260 -4.81 -11.37 1.83
C ASP A 260 -4.87 -10.14 2.74
N GLY A 261 -3.72 -9.64 3.22
CA GLY A 261 -3.65 -8.38 3.93
C GLY A 261 -4.26 -7.24 3.11
N LEU A 262 -5.09 -6.42 3.73
CA LEU A 262 -5.84 -5.37 3.05
C LEU A 262 -5.56 -3.99 3.66
N LEU A 263 -5.05 -3.09 2.84
CA LEU A 263 -5.02 -1.66 3.11
C LEU A 263 -6.03 -0.99 2.18
N GLN A 264 -7.09 -0.39 2.71
CA GLN A 264 -8.14 0.22 1.88
C GLN A 264 -8.56 1.58 2.40
N SER A 265 -8.63 2.53 1.48
CA SER A 265 -9.28 3.83 1.67
C SER A 265 -10.37 4.03 0.63
N ARG A 266 -11.49 4.63 1.04
CA ARG A 266 -12.53 5.09 0.10
C ARG A 266 -12.18 6.40 -0.58
N ASP A 267 -11.18 7.09 -0.07
CA ASP A 267 -10.66 8.33 -0.65
C ASP A 267 -9.19 8.12 -1.04
N ARG A 268 -8.26 8.63 -0.29
CA ARG A 268 -6.83 8.61 -0.56
C ARG A 268 -6.10 7.60 0.32
N ALA A 269 -5.32 6.71 -0.28
CA ALA A 269 -4.38 5.85 0.43
C ALA A 269 -2.94 6.33 0.18
N VAL A 270 -2.21 6.58 1.26
CA VAL A 270 -0.79 6.94 1.25
C VAL A 270 -0.01 5.90 2.05
N VAL A 271 0.84 5.15 1.38
CA VAL A 271 1.68 4.13 2.01
C VAL A 271 3.14 4.49 1.78
N LYS A 272 3.87 4.73 2.87
CA LYS A 272 5.29 5.08 2.84
C LYS A 272 6.08 4.14 3.70
N THR A 273 7.06 3.47 3.11
CA THR A 273 8.05 2.68 3.84
C THR A 273 9.45 3.15 3.51
N ARG A 274 10.35 3.16 4.51
CA ARG A 274 11.76 3.44 4.26
C ARG A 274 12.48 2.27 3.62
N GLY A 275 12.06 1.06 3.94
CA GLY A 275 12.55 -0.22 3.42
C GLY A 275 11.50 -0.90 2.55
N ASP A 276 11.29 -2.18 2.79
CA ASP A 276 10.49 -3.05 1.95
C ASP A 276 8.99 -2.93 2.25
N LEU A 277 8.19 -2.97 1.18
CA LEU A 277 6.75 -3.23 1.18
C LEU A 277 6.51 -4.57 0.50
N ASP A 278 6.16 -5.59 1.27
CA ASP A 278 5.79 -6.91 0.75
C ASP A 278 4.27 -7.02 0.65
N ASN A 279 3.75 -6.94 -0.59
CA ASN A 279 2.31 -7.04 -0.90
C ASN A 279 1.98 -8.30 -1.68
N ARG A 280 2.77 -9.36 -1.57
CA ARG A 280 2.51 -10.64 -2.26
C ARG A 280 1.18 -11.25 -1.82
N GLY A 281 0.25 -11.40 -2.75
CA GLY A 281 -1.11 -11.87 -2.46
C GLY A 281 -1.93 -10.93 -1.58
N GLY A 282 -1.44 -9.71 -1.29
CA GLY A 282 -2.15 -8.68 -0.55
C GLY A 282 -2.77 -7.62 -1.46
N GLN A 283 -3.48 -6.68 -0.87
CA GLN A 283 -4.18 -5.61 -1.59
C GLN A 283 -3.92 -4.25 -0.96
N VAL A 284 -3.60 -3.26 -1.79
CA VAL A 284 -3.52 -1.85 -1.41
C VAL A 284 -4.43 -1.05 -2.33
N VAL A 285 -5.47 -0.43 -1.78
CA VAL A 285 -6.54 0.20 -2.53
C VAL A 285 -6.80 1.62 -2.04
N GLY A 286 -6.67 2.59 -2.92
CA GLY A 286 -7.13 3.96 -2.70
C GLY A 286 -8.16 4.34 -3.75
N LEU A 287 -9.45 4.48 -3.38
CA LEU A 287 -10.48 4.64 -4.41
C LEU A 287 -10.31 5.92 -5.24
N ASN A 288 -9.96 7.04 -4.64
CA ASN A 288 -9.75 8.28 -5.38
C ASN A 288 -8.28 8.53 -5.74
N GLU A 289 -7.35 8.09 -4.89
CA GLU A 289 -5.93 8.25 -5.12
C GLU A 289 -5.14 7.18 -4.36
N LEU A 290 -4.09 6.64 -4.99
CA LEU A 290 -3.14 5.75 -4.35
C LEU A 290 -1.72 6.30 -4.51
N GLN A 291 -1.04 6.54 -3.40
CA GLN A 291 0.37 6.88 -3.38
C GLN A 291 1.17 5.80 -2.65
N VAL A 292 2.24 5.31 -3.26
CA VAL A 292 3.14 4.33 -2.66
C VAL A 292 4.59 4.79 -2.82
N GLN A 293 5.31 4.85 -1.70
CA GLN A 293 6.75 5.11 -1.66
C GLN A 293 7.45 4.02 -0.84
N ALA A 294 8.47 3.37 -1.41
CA ALA A 294 9.23 2.30 -0.73
C ALA A 294 10.65 2.18 -1.31
N ALA A 295 11.57 1.57 -0.57
CA ALA A 295 12.84 1.15 -1.16
C ALA A 295 12.61 -0.02 -2.13
N ALA A 296 11.82 -1.01 -1.73
CA ALA A 296 11.40 -2.09 -2.61
C ALA A 296 9.91 -2.41 -2.40
N LEU A 297 9.21 -2.66 -3.50
CA LEU A 297 7.83 -3.14 -3.52
C LEU A 297 7.78 -4.51 -4.20
N ASP A 298 7.39 -5.52 -3.44
CA ASP A 298 7.12 -6.87 -3.95
C ASP A 298 5.61 -7.08 -4.05
N ASN A 299 5.09 -7.05 -5.30
CA ASN A 299 3.67 -7.21 -5.61
C ASN A 299 3.39 -8.51 -6.38
N ARG A 300 4.26 -9.51 -6.28
CA ARG A 300 4.11 -10.81 -6.93
C ARG A 300 2.90 -11.61 -6.40
N SER A 301 2.68 -12.78 -7.00
CA SER A 301 1.70 -13.77 -6.51
C SER A 301 0.29 -13.19 -6.38
N ALA A 302 -0.16 -12.53 -7.45
CA ALA A 302 -1.46 -11.86 -7.53
C ALA A 302 -1.65 -10.67 -6.55
N GLY A 303 -0.57 -10.09 -6.02
CA GLY A 303 -0.63 -8.83 -5.28
C GLY A 303 -1.32 -7.75 -6.12
N LEU A 304 -2.12 -6.91 -5.48
CA LEU A 304 -2.92 -5.88 -6.14
C LEU A 304 -2.63 -4.49 -5.56
N LEU A 305 -2.26 -3.56 -6.43
CA LEU A 305 -2.38 -2.13 -6.17
C LEU A 305 -3.47 -1.57 -7.07
N SER A 306 -4.46 -0.88 -6.50
CA SER A 306 -5.60 -0.39 -7.26
C SER A 306 -6.05 1.00 -6.87
N SER A 307 -6.44 1.80 -7.88
CA SER A 307 -7.10 3.10 -7.69
C SER A 307 -8.18 3.31 -8.75
N LYS A 308 -9.31 3.91 -8.38
CA LYS A 308 -10.26 4.45 -9.38
C LYS A 308 -9.84 5.84 -9.87
N GLY A 309 -8.99 6.51 -9.11
CA GLY A 309 -8.36 7.77 -9.50
C GLY A 309 -6.93 7.57 -9.97
N ASP A 310 -6.09 8.53 -9.63
CA ASP A 310 -4.68 8.52 -9.99
C ASP A 310 -3.89 7.53 -9.10
N MET A 311 -2.79 7.01 -9.66
CA MET A 311 -1.86 6.12 -8.97
C MET A 311 -0.43 6.64 -9.14
N ASP A 312 0.23 6.96 -8.03
CA ASP A 312 1.62 7.40 -8.01
C ASP A 312 2.47 6.41 -7.23
N ILE A 313 3.45 5.79 -7.91
CA ILE A 313 4.37 4.82 -7.32
C ILE A 313 5.80 5.30 -7.51
N GLU A 314 6.52 5.44 -6.42
CA GLU A 314 7.94 5.81 -6.42
C GLU A 314 8.74 4.84 -5.55
N VAL A 315 9.54 3.98 -6.17
CA VAL A 315 10.30 2.92 -5.50
C VAL A 315 11.66 2.72 -6.17
N ALA A 316 12.65 2.22 -5.44
CA ALA A 316 13.89 1.84 -6.11
C ALA A 316 13.71 0.53 -6.89
N ARG A 317 12.99 -0.45 -6.33
CA ARG A 317 12.69 -1.72 -7.01
C ARG A 317 11.20 -2.04 -6.94
N LEU A 318 10.62 -2.36 -8.08
CA LEU A 318 9.28 -2.90 -8.18
C LEU A 318 9.33 -4.29 -8.81
N ASP A 319 8.87 -5.28 -8.09
CA ASP A 319 8.61 -6.62 -8.62
C ASP A 319 7.09 -6.86 -8.68
N ASN A 320 6.53 -6.71 -9.88
CA ASN A 320 5.13 -6.97 -10.21
C ASN A 320 4.98 -8.27 -11.02
N SER A 321 5.97 -9.14 -10.98
CA SER A 321 5.98 -10.37 -11.75
C SER A 321 5.01 -11.43 -11.20
N ALA A 322 4.93 -12.57 -11.89
CA ALA A 322 4.13 -13.71 -11.44
C ALA A 322 2.67 -13.36 -11.07
N GLY A 323 2.00 -12.62 -11.95
CA GLY A 323 0.58 -12.28 -11.84
C GLY A 323 0.27 -11.06 -10.97
N GLY A 324 1.27 -10.28 -10.55
CA GLY A 324 1.07 -9.00 -9.88
C GLY A 324 0.28 -8.02 -10.74
N LYS A 325 -0.51 -7.15 -10.13
CA LYS A 325 -1.42 -6.22 -10.81
C LYS A 325 -1.31 -4.81 -10.24
N LEU A 326 -1.09 -3.85 -11.13
CA LEU A 326 -1.24 -2.42 -10.89
C LEU A 326 -2.35 -1.92 -11.79
N VAL A 327 -3.43 -1.39 -11.23
CA VAL A 327 -4.62 -1.00 -12.00
C VAL A 327 -5.14 0.34 -11.52
N SER A 328 -5.18 1.33 -12.41
CA SER A 328 -5.86 2.62 -12.17
C SER A 328 -6.95 2.86 -13.22
N GLU A 329 -8.01 3.59 -12.86
CA GLU A 329 -9.02 4.04 -13.83
C GLU A 329 -8.63 5.40 -14.45
N ARG A 330 -7.63 6.10 -13.89
CA ARG A 330 -7.09 7.36 -14.41
C ARG A 330 -5.61 7.24 -14.69
N ARG A 331 -4.84 8.28 -14.38
CA ARG A 331 -3.41 8.35 -14.65
C ARG A 331 -2.62 7.45 -13.71
N THR A 332 -1.59 6.80 -14.25
CA THR A 332 -0.55 6.15 -13.45
C THR A 332 0.81 6.79 -13.72
N LEU A 333 1.48 7.22 -12.67
CA LEU A 333 2.88 7.61 -12.69
C LEU A 333 3.70 6.57 -11.92
N LEU A 334 4.61 5.90 -12.61
CA LEU A 334 5.48 4.89 -12.00
C LEU A 334 6.93 5.26 -12.22
N LYS A 335 7.63 5.47 -11.11
CA LYS A 335 9.09 5.71 -11.08
C LYS A 335 9.76 4.59 -10.31
N ALA A 336 10.70 3.89 -10.96
CA ALA A 336 11.50 2.85 -10.33
C ALA A 336 12.93 2.88 -10.90
N ASP A 337 13.94 2.45 -10.13
CA ASP A 337 15.23 2.17 -10.76
C ASP A 337 15.16 0.85 -11.54
N ARG A 338 14.47 -0.16 -11.00
CA ARG A 338 14.19 -1.43 -11.67
C ARG A 338 12.72 -1.80 -11.58
N LEU A 339 12.10 -2.03 -12.74
CA LEU A 339 10.74 -2.54 -12.90
C LEU A 339 10.79 -3.96 -13.48
N ASP A 340 10.31 -4.94 -12.73
CA ASP A 340 10.06 -6.31 -13.18
C ASP A 340 8.56 -6.54 -13.28
N ASN A 341 8.03 -6.64 -14.51
CA ASN A 341 6.63 -6.92 -14.82
C ASN A 341 6.47 -8.23 -15.59
N ARG A 342 7.38 -9.18 -15.43
CA ARG A 342 7.31 -10.48 -16.13
C ARG A 342 6.04 -11.24 -15.77
N SER A 343 5.21 -11.53 -16.77
CA SER A 343 3.89 -12.16 -16.57
C SER A 343 3.00 -11.39 -15.59
N GLY A 344 3.28 -10.11 -15.36
CA GLY A 344 2.49 -9.18 -14.55
C GLY A 344 1.64 -8.26 -15.44
N ARG A 345 0.84 -7.42 -14.78
CA ARG A 345 -0.07 -6.51 -15.48
C ARG A 345 -0.03 -5.11 -14.90
N ILE A 346 0.17 -4.10 -15.75
CA ILE A 346 0.09 -2.67 -15.41
C ILE A 346 -0.92 -2.03 -16.36
N VAL A 347 -2.01 -1.49 -15.82
CA VAL A 347 -3.10 -0.92 -16.61
C VAL A 347 -3.51 0.43 -16.07
N ALA A 348 -3.58 1.42 -16.95
CA ALA A 348 -4.14 2.73 -16.66
C ALA A 348 -5.36 3.02 -17.55
N GLY A 349 -6.40 3.61 -17.00
CA GLY A 349 -7.57 4.07 -17.76
C GLY A 349 -7.32 5.40 -18.49
N GLN A 350 -6.26 6.12 -18.14
CA GLN A 350 -5.77 7.32 -18.82
C GLN A 350 -4.26 7.18 -19.04
N ASP A 351 -3.52 8.28 -19.02
CA ASP A 351 -2.09 8.26 -19.32
C ASP A 351 -1.29 7.37 -18.36
N LEU A 352 -0.32 6.66 -18.90
CA LEU A 352 0.61 5.81 -18.18
C LEU A 352 2.04 6.28 -18.45
N ASP A 353 2.67 6.86 -17.43
CA ASP A 353 4.04 7.34 -17.47
C ASP A 353 4.95 6.39 -16.68
N LEU A 354 5.83 5.69 -17.36
CA LEU A 354 6.81 4.77 -16.79
C LEU A 354 8.23 5.36 -16.94
N SER A 355 8.94 5.49 -15.85
CA SER A 355 10.33 5.90 -15.83
C SER A 355 11.18 4.96 -15.00
N SER A 356 12.18 4.32 -15.63
CA SER A 356 13.05 3.35 -14.95
C SER A 356 14.45 3.35 -15.54
N ARG A 357 15.40 2.69 -14.88
CA ARG A 357 16.67 2.33 -15.50
C ARG A 357 16.53 1.07 -16.33
N LEU A 358 15.85 0.06 -15.79
CA LEU A 358 15.58 -1.21 -16.46
C LEU A 358 14.09 -1.53 -16.37
N ILE A 359 13.45 -1.86 -17.50
CA ILE A 359 12.09 -2.36 -17.57
C ILE A 359 12.14 -3.77 -18.15
N ASP A 360 11.68 -4.75 -17.39
CA ASP A 360 11.52 -6.14 -17.82
C ASP A 360 10.02 -6.46 -17.89
N ASN A 361 9.46 -6.45 -19.12
CA ASN A 361 8.06 -6.78 -19.42
C ASN A 361 7.92 -8.10 -20.17
N ARG A 362 8.83 -9.03 -20.01
CA ARG A 362 8.75 -10.33 -20.70
C ARG A 362 7.46 -11.07 -20.35
N ALA A 363 6.70 -11.45 -21.39
CA ALA A 363 5.39 -12.07 -21.22
C ALA A 363 4.40 -11.26 -20.34
N GLY A 364 4.69 -9.99 -20.02
CA GLY A 364 3.85 -9.09 -19.24
C GLY A 364 2.96 -8.21 -20.12
N ASP A 365 1.99 -7.54 -19.50
CA ASP A 365 1.06 -6.61 -20.15
C ASP A 365 1.19 -5.22 -19.50
N ILE A 366 1.53 -4.24 -20.32
CA ILE A 366 1.53 -2.81 -19.97
C ILE A 366 0.57 -2.12 -20.93
N SER A 367 -0.51 -1.54 -20.42
CA SER A 367 -1.53 -0.95 -21.29
C SER A 367 -2.20 0.28 -20.72
N SER A 368 -2.64 1.17 -21.62
CA SER A 368 -3.46 2.34 -21.33
C SER A 368 -4.51 2.53 -22.39
N THR A 369 -5.71 2.99 -22.00
CA THR A 369 -6.74 3.44 -22.95
C THR A 369 -6.44 4.82 -23.54
N SER A 370 -5.41 5.51 -23.03
CA SER A 370 -4.88 6.77 -23.55
C SER A 370 -3.43 6.57 -24.02
N ARG A 371 -2.51 7.35 -23.56
CA ARG A 371 -1.11 7.34 -23.97
C ARG A 371 -0.24 6.55 -23.00
N VAL A 372 0.70 5.78 -23.52
CA VAL A 372 1.80 5.18 -22.78
C VAL A 372 3.10 5.90 -23.14
N VAL A 373 3.79 6.41 -22.12
CA VAL A 373 5.17 6.92 -22.22
C VAL A 373 6.06 5.99 -21.41
N ALA A 374 6.96 5.27 -22.06
CA ALA A 374 7.89 4.35 -21.40
C ALA A 374 9.34 4.81 -21.63
N SER A 375 10.02 5.22 -20.58
CA SER A 375 11.40 5.67 -20.61
C SER A 375 12.27 4.72 -19.77
N ALA A 376 13.21 4.04 -20.43
CA ALA A 376 14.20 3.22 -19.75
C ALA A 376 15.63 3.75 -20.06
N ARG A 377 16.42 4.01 -19.01
CA ARG A 377 17.76 4.62 -19.18
C ARG A 377 18.81 3.64 -19.73
N GLU A 378 18.58 2.32 -19.63
CA GLU A 378 19.48 1.28 -20.13
C GLU A 378 18.77 0.33 -21.10
N GLN A 379 17.68 -0.33 -20.66
CA GLN A 379 17.02 -1.36 -21.45
C GLN A 379 15.53 -1.47 -21.14
N LEU A 380 14.75 -1.69 -22.18
CA LEU A 380 13.38 -2.16 -22.11
C LEU A 380 13.29 -3.52 -22.80
N ASP A 381 12.96 -4.58 -22.04
CA ASP A 381 12.79 -5.94 -22.51
C ASP A 381 11.30 -6.30 -22.56
N ASN A 382 10.74 -6.36 -23.77
CA ASN A 382 9.34 -6.71 -24.04
C ASN A 382 9.22 -8.05 -24.80
N ARG A 383 10.18 -8.94 -24.68
CA ARG A 383 10.12 -10.24 -25.38
C ARG A 383 8.89 -11.05 -24.94
N GLY A 384 8.07 -11.45 -25.89
CA GLY A 384 6.81 -12.14 -25.63
C GLY A 384 5.78 -11.31 -24.85
N GLY A 385 6.09 -10.07 -24.50
CA GLY A 385 5.22 -9.16 -23.74
C GLY A 385 4.43 -8.23 -24.65
N LYS A 386 3.60 -7.38 -24.04
CA LYS A 386 2.74 -6.44 -24.74
C LYS A 386 2.81 -5.07 -24.09
N ILE A 387 3.00 -4.02 -24.92
CA ILE A 387 2.90 -2.62 -24.51
C ILE A 387 1.94 -1.92 -25.47
N VAL A 388 0.85 -1.36 -24.95
CA VAL A 388 -0.20 -0.74 -25.76
C VAL A 388 -0.65 0.59 -25.19
N GLY A 389 -0.60 1.62 -26.00
CA GLY A 389 -1.22 2.92 -25.70
C GLY A 389 -2.21 3.28 -26.79
N ASP A 390 -3.51 3.29 -26.48
CA ASP A 390 -4.55 3.51 -27.50
C ASP A 390 -4.36 4.85 -28.23
N SER A 391 -4.21 5.96 -27.50
CA SER A 391 -4.04 7.28 -28.09
C SER A 391 -2.58 7.65 -28.40
N GLY A 392 -1.63 6.78 -28.11
CA GLY A 392 -0.21 6.98 -28.41
C GLY A 392 0.69 6.05 -27.62
N LEU A 393 1.79 5.66 -28.23
CA LEU A 393 2.86 4.90 -27.59
C LEU A 393 4.20 5.56 -27.89
N ASP A 394 4.85 6.08 -26.85
CA ASP A 394 6.16 6.68 -26.95
C ASP A 394 7.16 5.88 -26.10
N ILE A 395 8.19 5.36 -26.74
CA ILE A 395 9.25 4.59 -26.08
C ILE A 395 10.58 5.28 -26.31
N THR A 396 11.32 5.46 -25.21
CA THR A 396 12.68 5.96 -25.26
C THR A 396 13.58 5.05 -24.43
N THR A 397 14.57 4.41 -25.08
CA THR A 397 15.52 3.52 -24.39
C THR A 397 16.77 3.30 -25.24
N PRO A 398 17.98 3.18 -24.67
CA PRO A 398 19.13 2.76 -25.46
C PRO A 398 18.92 1.40 -26.13
N ARG A 399 18.34 0.42 -25.43
CA ARG A 399 18.19 -0.92 -25.97
C ARG A 399 16.74 -1.41 -25.82
N MET A 400 16.10 -1.66 -26.96
CA MET A 400 14.74 -2.18 -27.06
C MET A 400 14.76 -3.63 -27.54
N LEU A 401 14.26 -4.56 -26.72
CA LEU A 401 14.09 -5.96 -27.06
C LEU A 401 12.59 -6.26 -27.21
N ASN A 402 12.14 -6.56 -28.44
CA ASN A 402 10.73 -6.88 -28.75
C ASN A 402 10.60 -8.19 -29.52
N GLN A 403 11.59 -9.06 -29.40
CA GLN A 403 11.62 -10.37 -30.05
C GLN A 403 10.57 -11.34 -29.46
N ASP A 404 10.54 -12.58 -29.98
CA ASP A 404 9.74 -13.67 -29.42
C ASP A 404 8.23 -13.32 -29.36
N LYS A 405 7.70 -12.71 -30.44
CA LYS A 405 6.31 -12.24 -30.53
C LYS A 405 5.96 -11.09 -29.58
N GLY A 406 6.93 -10.30 -29.12
CA GLY A 406 6.68 -9.06 -28.39
C GLY A 406 5.83 -8.08 -29.21
N VAL A 407 4.90 -7.37 -28.59
CA VAL A 407 3.97 -6.47 -29.26
C VAL A 407 4.09 -5.06 -28.71
N LEU A 408 4.33 -4.11 -29.61
CA LEU A 408 4.20 -2.67 -29.38
C LEU A 408 3.08 -2.15 -30.26
N ALA A 409 2.00 -1.62 -29.69
CA ALA A 409 0.85 -1.21 -30.49
C ALA A 409 0.24 0.11 -30.04
N SER A 410 -0.27 0.85 -31.01
CA SER A 410 -1.04 2.07 -30.77
C SER A 410 -2.07 2.30 -31.86
N ARG A 411 -3.21 2.87 -31.51
CA ARG A 411 -4.17 3.31 -32.52
C ARG A 411 -3.72 4.62 -33.17
N ASP A 412 -3.31 5.61 -32.38
CA ASP A 412 -3.08 6.96 -32.91
C ASP A 412 -1.64 7.25 -33.36
N GLY A 413 -0.67 6.52 -32.89
CA GLY A 413 0.71 6.68 -33.32
C GLY A 413 1.70 5.98 -32.39
N LEU A 414 2.78 5.46 -32.96
CA LEU A 414 3.85 4.81 -32.25
C LEU A 414 5.17 5.52 -32.57
N ARG A 415 5.86 6.00 -31.54
CA ARG A 415 7.21 6.56 -31.65
C ARG A 415 8.17 5.74 -30.80
N LEU A 416 9.27 5.35 -31.40
CA LEU A 416 10.34 4.63 -30.72
C LEU A 416 11.67 5.31 -31.02
N SER A 417 12.34 5.75 -29.97
CA SER A 417 13.69 6.30 -30.01
C SER A 417 14.63 5.40 -29.23
N ALA A 418 15.64 4.83 -29.89
CA ALA A 418 16.58 3.93 -29.26
C ALA A 418 17.98 4.02 -29.91
N THR A 419 18.97 3.39 -29.27
CA THR A 419 20.22 3.08 -29.96
C THR A 419 20.05 1.82 -30.79
N GLU A 420 19.48 0.77 -30.20
CA GLU A 420 19.27 -0.53 -30.86
C GLU A 420 17.83 -1.01 -30.69
N LEU A 421 17.25 -1.60 -31.74
CA LEU A 421 15.97 -2.30 -31.71
C LEU A 421 16.16 -3.73 -32.22
N PHE A 422 15.76 -4.70 -31.39
CA PHE A 422 15.67 -6.11 -31.74
C PHE A 422 14.21 -6.51 -31.78
N ASN A 423 13.66 -6.68 -32.98
CA ASN A 423 12.26 -7.03 -33.25
C ASN A 423 12.12 -8.39 -33.93
N GLY A 424 13.18 -9.18 -33.97
CA GLY A 424 13.20 -10.46 -34.66
C GLY A 424 12.27 -11.51 -34.04
N GLY A 425 12.15 -12.69 -34.73
CA GLY A 425 11.38 -13.81 -34.18
C GLY A 425 9.88 -13.53 -33.96
N GLY A 426 9.25 -12.80 -34.87
CA GLY A 426 7.82 -12.47 -34.82
C GLY A 426 7.45 -11.26 -33.97
N GLY A 427 8.42 -10.43 -33.56
CA GLY A 427 8.14 -9.15 -32.90
C GLY A 427 7.27 -8.25 -33.82
N LEU A 428 6.33 -7.53 -33.22
CA LEU A 428 5.36 -6.68 -33.91
C LEU A 428 5.37 -5.25 -33.38
N LEU A 429 5.53 -4.29 -34.30
CA LEU A 429 5.16 -2.89 -34.06
C LEU A 429 3.93 -2.58 -34.95
N SER A 430 2.84 -2.11 -34.35
CA SER A 430 1.61 -1.84 -35.10
C SER A 430 0.97 -0.51 -34.75
N SER A 431 0.51 0.24 -35.76
CA SER A 431 -0.23 1.49 -35.53
C SER A 431 -1.29 1.72 -36.64
N GLN A 432 -2.40 2.35 -36.25
CA GLN A 432 -3.41 2.72 -37.24
C GLN A 432 -3.16 4.08 -37.90
N LYS A 433 -2.36 4.99 -37.30
CA LYS A 433 -2.07 6.31 -37.89
C LYS A 433 -0.63 6.48 -38.38
N GLY A 434 0.33 5.95 -37.67
CA GLY A 434 1.72 6.07 -38.10
C GLY A 434 2.71 5.43 -37.13
N ILE A 435 3.84 5.03 -37.66
CA ILE A 435 5.00 4.51 -36.89
C ILE A 435 6.21 5.34 -37.28
N ASP A 436 6.92 5.82 -36.25
CA ASP A 436 8.19 6.52 -36.39
C ASP A 436 9.25 5.82 -35.50
N VAL A 437 10.21 5.18 -36.14
CA VAL A 437 11.33 4.50 -35.49
C VAL A 437 12.62 5.26 -35.80
N SER A 438 13.28 5.78 -34.77
CA SER A 438 14.53 6.51 -34.88
C SER A 438 15.62 5.84 -34.03
N LEU A 439 16.61 5.27 -34.69
CA LEU A 439 17.68 4.51 -34.08
C LEU A 439 19.05 5.13 -34.42
N ALA A 440 19.90 5.28 -33.40
CA ALA A 440 21.28 5.70 -33.61
C ALA A 440 22.18 4.56 -34.11
N GLY A 441 21.80 3.31 -33.90
CA GLY A 441 22.55 2.09 -34.25
C GLY A 441 21.70 1.09 -35.02
N ALA A 442 21.69 -0.14 -34.53
CA ALA A 442 21.17 -1.31 -35.20
C ALA A 442 19.64 -1.44 -35.17
N PHE A 443 19.07 -1.87 -36.28
CA PHE A 443 17.72 -2.41 -36.35
C PHE A 443 17.73 -3.86 -36.85
N ASP A 444 17.48 -4.81 -35.97
CA ASP A 444 17.24 -6.22 -36.30
C ASP A 444 15.73 -6.49 -36.36
N ASN A 445 15.20 -6.73 -37.57
CA ASN A 445 13.82 -7.10 -37.84
C ASN A 445 13.72 -8.47 -38.54
N GLN A 446 14.67 -9.37 -38.29
CA GLN A 446 14.66 -10.69 -38.93
C GLN A 446 13.41 -11.48 -38.54
N ALA A 447 12.57 -11.80 -39.55
CA ALA A 447 11.25 -12.41 -39.37
C ALA A 447 10.32 -11.62 -38.41
N GLY A 448 10.57 -10.34 -38.18
CA GLY A 448 9.71 -9.41 -37.43
C GLY A 448 8.79 -8.61 -38.36
N SER A 449 7.89 -7.81 -37.80
CA SER A 449 6.94 -7.02 -38.54
C SER A 449 6.75 -5.61 -37.99
N LEU A 450 6.75 -4.62 -38.89
CA LEU A 450 6.20 -3.29 -38.66
C LEU A 450 5.01 -3.11 -39.61
N ASP A 451 3.84 -2.84 -39.05
CA ASP A 451 2.60 -2.67 -39.80
C ASP A 451 1.89 -1.36 -39.41
N SER A 452 1.82 -0.43 -40.38
CA SER A 452 1.18 0.87 -40.18
C SER A 452 0.05 1.09 -41.16
N ARG A 453 -1.13 1.44 -40.68
CA ARG A 453 -2.21 1.89 -41.55
C ARG A 453 -2.07 3.35 -42.01
N GLY A 454 -1.15 4.10 -41.43
CA GLY A 454 -0.71 5.41 -41.89
C GLY A 454 0.69 5.36 -42.48
N PHE A 455 1.49 6.34 -42.21
CA PHE A 455 2.90 6.37 -42.61
C PHE A 455 3.77 5.41 -41.76
N LEU A 456 4.90 4.99 -42.34
CA LEU A 456 5.95 4.27 -41.64
C LEU A 456 7.30 4.93 -41.94
N THR A 457 7.95 5.44 -40.94
CA THR A 457 9.30 6.00 -41.04
C THR A 457 10.28 5.18 -40.19
N VAL A 458 11.38 4.77 -40.80
CA VAL A 458 12.47 4.05 -40.13
C VAL A 458 13.79 4.73 -40.44
N LYS A 459 14.51 5.10 -39.42
CA LYS A 459 15.89 5.62 -39.48
C LYS A 459 16.81 4.78 -38.61
N SER A 460 17.91 4.28 -39.17
CA SER A 460 18.88 3.45 -38.44
C SER A 460 20.30 3.58 -39.02
N ALA A 461 21.32 3.16 -38.24
CA ALA A 461 22.67 3.04 -38.78
C ALA A 461 22.75 1.86 -39.76
N TRP A 462 22.12 0.74 -39.47
CA TRP A 462 21.93 -0.39 -40.38
C TRP A 462 20.63 -1.13 -40.07
N LEU A 463 20.06 -1.80 -41.09
CA LEU A 463 18.79 -2.52 -40.98
C LEU A 463 18.94 -3.94 -41.54
N ASP A 464 18.62 -4.92 -40.70
CA ASP A 464 18.43 -6.31 -41.14
C ASP A 464 16.94 -6.67 -41.09
N ASN A 465 16.33 -6.75 -42.28
CA ASN A 465 14.94 -7.15 -42.50
C ASN A 465 14.84 -8.53 -43.17
N GLN A 466 15.83 -9.42 -42.97
CA GLN A 466 15.80 -10.76 -43.56
C GLN A 466 14.55 -11.52 -43.16
N GLY A 467 13.73 -11.91 -44.15
CA GLY A 467 12.43 -12.58 -43.93
C GLY A 467 11.41 -11.73 -43.16
N GLY A 468 11.73 -10.48 -42.80
CA GLY A 468 10.85 -9.57 -42.08
C GLY A 468 9.96 -8.73 -42.99
N THR A 469 9.05 -7.96 -42.38
CA THR A 469 8.10 -7.12 -43.12
C THR A 469 8.07 -5.70 -42.56
N LEU A 470 8.19 -4.72 -43.46
CA LEU A 470 7.79 -3.34 -43.21
C LEU A 470 6.67 -2.98 -44.16
N SER A 471 5.48 -2.72 -43.61
CA SER A 471 4.31 -2.38 -44.43
C SER A 471 3.61 -1.11 -43.98
N SER A 472 3.12 -0.32 -44.91
CA SER A 472 2.34 0.88 -44.61
C SER A 472 1.21 1.07 -45.66
N ALA A 473 0.05 1.53 -45.17
CA ALA A 473 -1.00 1.99 -46.08
C ALA A 473 -0.72 3.42 -46.60
N GLY A 474 -0.01 4.23 -45.83
CA GLY A 474 0.53 5.51 -46.26
C GLY A 474 1.98 5.40 -46.78
N ALA A 475 2.70 6.51 -46.82
CA ALA A 475 4.08 6.53 -47.28
C ALA A 475 5.00 5.67 -46.41
N LEU A 476 5.93 4.94 -47.03
CA LEU A 476 7.03 4.22 -46.36
C LEU A 476 8.35 4.95 -46.65
N ALA A 477 9.02 5.38 -45.58
CA ALA A 477 10.35 5.99 -45.67
C ALA A 477 11.36 5.18 -44.86
N VAL A 478 12.37 4.62 -45.48
CA VAL A 478 13.44 3.86 -44.83
C VAL A 478 14.79 4.53 -45.13
N THR A 479 15.50 4.89 -44.08
CA THR A 479 16.85 5.44 -44.18
C THR A 479 17.80 4.60 -43.35
N SER A 480 18.74 3.93 -43.98
CA SER A 480 19.85 3.24 -43.33
C SER A 480 21.15 3.95 -43.73
N GLN A 481 21.92 4.39 -42.74
CA GLN A 481 23.23 5.03 -43.02
C GLN A 481 24.24 4.03 -43.66
N GLY A 482 24.11 2.76 -43.25
CA GLY A 482 24.94 1.65 -43.71
C GLY A 482 24.13 0.67 -44.58
N ALA A 483 24.38 -0.62 -44.39
CA ALA A 483 23.73 -1.68 -45.15
C ALA A 483 22.24 -1.85 -44.75
N LEU A 484 21.44 -2.16 -45.77
CA LEU A 484 20.07 -2.66 -45.64
C LEU A 484 20.00 -4.07 -46.24
N ASN A 485 19.75 -5.06 -45.38
CA ASN A 485 19.48 -6.46 -45.80
C ASN A 485 17.98 -6.69 -45.85
N ASN A 486 17.41 -6.98 -47.02
CA ASN A 486 16.01 -7.36 -47.26
C ASN A 486 15.91 -8.75 -47.92
N GLN A 487 16.88 -9.63 -47.68
CA GLN A 487 16.85 -10.99 -48.26
C GLN A 487 15.60 -11.74 -47.83
N GLY A 488 14.77 -12.18 -48.78
CA GLY A 488 13.49 -12.82 -48.47
C GLY A 488 12.49 -11.96 -47.70
N GLY A 489 12.82 -10.69 -47.42
CA GLY A 489 11.99 -9.76 -46.68
C GLY A 489 11.04 -8.97 -47.60
N ARG A 490 10.16 -8.18 -47.01
CA ARG A 490 9.17 -7.34 -47.69
C ARG A 490 9.20 -5.90 -47.20
N LEU A 491 9.34 -4.96 -48.14
CA LEU A 491 9.10 -3.52 -47.94
C LEU A 491 7.93 -3.13 -48.84
N ALA A 492 6.78 -2.73 -48.28
CA ALA A 492 5.57 -2.48 -49.01
C ALA A 492 4.85 -1.20 -48.59
N SER A 493 4.37 -0.44 -49.56
CA SER A 493 3.56 0.75 -49.32
C SER A 493 2.35 0.76 -50.26
N ASP A 494 1.16 1.07 -49.74
CA ASP A 494 -0.02 1.35 -50.55
C ASP A 494 0.01 2.79 -51.12
N ALA A 495 1.02 3.58 -50.78
CA ALA A 495 1.33 4.90 -51.34
C ALA A 495 2.77 4.90 -51.91
N GLY A 496 3.49 5.99 -51.72
CA GLY A 496 4.89 6.08 -52.17
C GLY A 496 5.88 5.40 -51.19
N LEU A 497 7.00 4.89 -51.75
CA LEU A 497 8.10 4.30 -50.99
C LEU A 497 9.40 5.03 -51.30
N SER A 498 10.08 5.48 -50.25
CA SER A 498 11.41 6.09 -50.34
C SER A 498 12.41 5.28 -49.52
N LEU A 499 13.51 4.85 -50.13
CA LEU A 499 14.56 4.08 -49.52
C LEU A 499 15.92 4.71 -49.80
N SER A 500 16.70 4.90 -48.75
CA SER A 500 18.08 5.35 -48.83
C SER A 500 18.99 4.45 -48.01
N SER A 501 20.11 3.96 -48.57
CA SER A 501 21.09 3.10 -47.91
C SER A 501 22.46 3.17 -48.52
N ALA A 502 23.53 2.80 -47.80
CA ALA A 502 24.87 2.66 -48.39
C ALA A 502 24.95 1.40 -49.29
N SER A 503 24.27 0.34 -48.95
CA SER A 503 24.08 -0.86 -49.80
C SER A 503 22.74 -1.50 -49.51
N LEU A 504 22.13 -2.14 -50.52
CA LEU A 504 20.86 -2.83 -50.42
C LEU A 504 20.99 -4.26 -50.97
N ASP A 505 20.78 -5.25 -50.12
CA ASP A 505 20.60 -6.63 -50.54
C ASP A 505 19.13 -7.02 -50.48
N ASN A 506 18.47 -7.08 -51.67
CA ASN A 506 17.09 -7.51 -51.82
C ASN A 506 16.99 -8.91 -52.42
N SER A 507 18.07 -9.68 -52.39
CA SER A 507 18.11 -11.02 -53.04
C SER A 507 17.24 -12.06 -52.32
N GLN A 508 17.25 -13.31 -52.81
CA GLN A 508 16.53 -14.45 -52.23
C GLN A 508 15.01 -14.22 -52.11
N ALA A 509 14.37 -13.76 -53.20
CA ALA A 509 12.95 -13.42 -53.26
C ALA A 509 12.54 -12.23 -52.39
N GLY A 510 13.45 -11.35 -52.01
CA GLY A 510 13.14 -10.06 -51.35
C GLY A 510 12.22 -9.22 -52.26
N ALA A 511 11.25 -8.54 -51.66
CA ALA A 511 10.25 -7.77 -52.38
C ALA A 511 10.17 -6.32 -51.89
N ILE A 512 10.29 -5.38 -52.81
CA ILE A 512 10.09 -3.95 -52.58
C ILE A 512 8.97 -3.48 -53.51
N SER A 513 7.86 -2.94 -52.96
CA SER A 513 6.71 -2.55 -53.75
C SER A 513 6.00 -1.30 -53.26
N GLY A 514 5.54 -0.46 -54.18
CA GLY A 514 4.71 0.70 -53.86
C GLY A 514 3.58 0.86 -54.90
N LYS A 515 2.35 1.12 -54.44
CA LYS A 515 1.26 1.52 -55.36
C LYS A 515 1.48 2.93 -55.93
N GLY A 516 2.13 3.82 -55.12
CA GLY A 516 2.65 5.11 -55.59
C GLY A 516 4.09 5.01 -56.11
N ALA A 517 4.74 6.16 -56.28
CA ALA A 517 6.12 6.22 -56.75
C ALA A 517 7.08 5.52 -55.76
N VAL A 518 8.03 4.75 -56.31
CA VAL A 518 9.12 4.11 -55.56
C VAL A 518 10.43 4.78 -55.93
N GLU A 519 11.09 5.32 -54.90
CA GLU A 519 12.40 5.96 -55.05
C GLU A 519 13.44 5.20 -54.20
N ILE A 520 14.48 4.69 -54.83
CA ILE A 520 15.58 3.97 -54.17
C ILE A 520 16.89 4.65 -54.50
N ARG A 521 17.62 5.03 -53.49
CA ARG A 521 19.02 5.58 -53.56
C ARG A 521 19.93 4.68 -52.74
N THR A 522 20.86 4.01 -53.41
CA THR A 522 21.80 3.10 -52.72
C THR A 522 23.15 3.08 -53.44
N GLY A 523 24.21 2.67 -52.75
CA GLY A 523 25.52 2.43 -53.36
C GLY A 523 25.47 1.16 -54.24
N ASN A 524 25.46 -0.02 -53.62
CA ASN A 524 25.34 -1.31 -54.30
C ASN A 524 23.95 -1.89 -54.07
N LEU A 525 23.34 -2.36 -55.17
CA LEU A 525 22.06 -3.10 -55.12
C LEU A 525 22.32 -4.54 -55.59
N ASN A 526 22.00 -5.51 -54.75
CA ASN A 526 21.82 -6.91 -55.14
C ASN A 526 20.32 -7.24 -55.18
N ASN A 527 19.76 -7.43 -56.40
CA ASN A 527 18.36 -7.79 -56.63
C ASN A 527 18.25 -9.13 -57.33
N SER A 528 19.15 -10.07 -57.06
CA SER A 528 19.24 -11.38 -57.66
C SER A 528 18.31 -12.41 -57.02
N ARG A 529 18.27 -13.64 -57.58
CA ARG A 529 17.58 -14.79 -56.97
C ARG A 529 16.07 -14.58 -56.73
N LYS A 530 15.33 -14.23 -57.82
CA LYS A 530 13.86 -14.02 -57.83
C LYS A 530 13.38 -12.83 -57.00
N ALA A 531 14.25 -11.91 -56.67
CA ALA A 531 13.86 -10.68 -56.01
C ALA A 531 13.05 -9.75 -56.93
N SER A 532 12.24 -8.87 -56.35
CA SER A 532 11.42 -7.93 -57.10
C SER A 532 11.45 -6.53 -56.53
N ILE A 533 11.48 -5.56 -57.43
CA ILE A 533 11.25 -4.14 -57.13
C ILE A 533 10.21 -3.63 -58.08
N GLY A 534 9.08 -3.12 -57.58
CA GLY A 534 7.95 -2.71 -58.42
C GLY A 534 7.25 -1.44 -57.94
N SER A 535 6.61 -0.75 -58.87
CA SER A 535 5.81 0.44 -58.60
C SER A 535 4.67 0.51 -59.61
N ASP A 536 3.47 0.88 -59.16
CA ASP A 536 2.33 1.10 -60.05
C ASP A 536 2.35 2.49 -60.69
N ALA A 537 3.10 3.46 -60.13
CA ALA A 537 3.11 4.84 -60.62
C ALA A 537 4.43 5.25 -61.27
N GLY A 538 5.57 4.78 -60.78
CA GLY A 538 6.88 5.10 -61.35
C GLY A 538 8.01 4.65 -60.43
N LEU A 539 9.10 4.14 -60.99
CA LEU A 539 10.29 3.66 -60.27
C LEU A 539 11.49 4.54 -60.63
N THR A 540 12.07 5.13 -59.60
CA THR A 540 13.36 5.82 -59.69
C THR A 540 14.39 5.02 -58.89
N LEU A 541 15.40 4.50 -59.55
CA LEU A 541 16.51 3.77 -58.96
C LEU A 541 17.82 4.46 -59.26
N VAL A 542 18.53 4.87 -58.21
CA VAL A 542 19.89 5.42 -58.27
C VAL A 542 20.81 4.50 -57.49
N ALA A 543 21.67 3.80 -58.16
CA ALA A 543 22.64 2.88 -57.58
C ALA A 543 24.00 3.01 -58.30
N ALA A 544 25.10 2.85 -57.56
CA ALA A 544 26.43 2.83 -58.14
C ALA A 544 26.69 1.51 -58.91
N ARG A 545 26.10 0.40 -58.39
CA ARG A 545 26.17 -0.93 -59.01
C ARG A 545 24.87 -1.68 -58.77
N VAL A 546 24.44 -2.48 -59.78
CA VAL A 546 23.24 -3.36 -59.72
C VAL A 546 23.66 -4.76 -60.17
N ASP A 547 23.39 -5.74 -59.31
CA ASP A 547 23.60 -7.17 -59.57
C ASP A 547 22.26 -7.92 -59.64
#